data_31dfb644ed78d6963d5303d25b0cdce2
#
_entry.id   31dfb644ed78d6963d5303d25b0cdce2
#
_cell.length_a   1.000
_cell.length_b   1.000
_cell.length_c   1.000
_cell.angle_alpha   90.00
_cell.angle_beta   90.00
_cell.angle_gamma   90.00
#
_symmetry.space_group_name_H-M   'P 1'
#
loop_
_entity.id
_entity.type
_entity.pdbx_description
1 polymer ?
#
loop_
_entity_poly.entity_id
_entity_poly.type
_entity_poly.pdbx_seq_one_letter_code
_entity_poly.pdbx_strand_id
1 'polypeptide(L)'
;MKEFNFEKELLGVQDELFRFAYKLTANREKAEDLLQDTLLKAMLHKESYNKNTNFKGWLFIIMRNTLINGYRAEGGHTRLYISSDPAYYSRIMDESRTEEVDKNYDLEKIRNAIKSVPESHFIPFEMYLSGFKYREIAERTGVSLGTIKSRIFHCRKKLKAILAE
;
A
#
# COMPACT_ATOMS: atom_id res chain seq x y z
N MET A 1 4.98 -29.01 9.81
CA MET A 1 4.76 -27.73 9.08
C MET A 1 3.27 -27.48 9.01
N LYS A 2 2.78 -26.33 9.48
CA LYS A 2 1.35 -25.97 9.30
C LYS A 2 1.14 -25.72 7.80
N GLU A 3 0.29 -26.51 7.19
CA GLU A 3 -0.13 -26.30 5.81
C GLU A 3 -0.82 -24.95 5.70
N PHE A 4 -0.41 -24.11 4.74
CA PHE A 4 -1.02 -22.81 4.50
C PHE A 4 -2.45 -23.01 4.01
N ASN A 5 -3.42 -22.62 4.83
CA ASN A 5 -4.82 -22.63 4.47
C ASN A 5 -5.28 -21.19 4.22
N PHE A 6 -5.53 -20.88 2.95
CA PHE A 6 -5.85 -19.52 2.50
C PHE A 6 -7.07 -18.94 3.21
N GLU A 7 -8.15 -19.71 3.30
CA GLU A 7 -9.41 -19.28 3.92
C GLU A 7 -9.22 -18.99 5.41
N LYS A 8 -8.48 -19.84 6.11
CA LYS A 8 -8.19 -19.66 7.54
C LYS A 8 -7.32 -18.43 7.79
N GLU A 9 -6.29 -18.24 6.98
CA GLU A 9 -5.43 -17.04 7.06
C GLU A 9 -6.21 -15.77 6.75
N LEU A 10 -7.10 -15.81 5.74
CA LEU A 10 -7.95 -14.69 5.37
C LEU A 10 -8.91 -14.29 6.50
N LEU A 11 -9.53 -15.27 7.17
CA LEU A 11 -10.38 -15.03 8.33
C LEU A 11 -9.58 -14.45 9.50
N GLY A 12 -8.36 -14.93 9.73
CA GLY A 12 -7.50 -14.49 10.82
C GLY A 12 -7.03 -13.04 10.74
N VAL A 13 -7.07 -12.43 9.56
CA VAL A 13 -6.59 -11.05 9.34
C VAL A 13 -7.73 -10.03 9.14
N GLN A 14 -8.99 -10.42 9.25
CA GLN A 14 -10.14 -9.54 8.97
C GLN A 14 -10.16 -8.30 9.85
N ASP A 15 -9.87 -8.42 11.14
CA ASP A 15 -9.87 -7.28 12.07
C ASP A 15 -8.78 -6.26 11.73
N GLU A 16 -7.61 -6.73 11.30
CA GLU A 16 -6.53 -5.85 10.86
C GLU A 16 -6.88 -5.16 9.54
N LEU A 17 -7.48 -5.89 8.61
CA LEU A 17 -7.96 -5.34 7.34
C LEU A 17 -9.06 -4.30 7.56
N PHE A 18 -9.99 -4.54 8.48
CA PHE A 18 -11.03 -3.58 8.82
C PHE A 18 -10.43 -2.28 9.40
N ARG A 19 -9.49 -2.39 10.35
CA ARG A 19 -8.79 -1.22 10.89
C ARG A 19 -8.08 -0.43 9.81
N PHE A 20 -7.45 -1.12 8.87
CA PHE A 20 -6.80 -0.48 7.73
C PHE A 20 -7.81 0.19 6.78
N ALA A 21 -8.92 -0.49 6.45
CA ALA A 21 -10.01 0.07 5.66
C ALA A 21 -10.60 1.33 6.31
N TYR A 22 -10.80 1.30 7.63
CA TYR A 22 -11.29 2.45 8.38
C TYR A 22 -10.30 3.64 8.34
N LYS A 23 -9.01 3.39 8.45
CA LYS A 23 -7.98 4.42 8.28
C LYS A 23 -8.00 5.06 6.90
N LEU A 24 -8.30 4.28 5.86
CA LEU A 24 -8.34 4.77 4.48
C LEU A 24 -9.63 5.57 4.17
N THR A 25 -10.75 5.21 4.77
CA THR A 25 -12.08 5.75 4.44
C THR A 25 -12.58 6.79 5.44
N ALA A 26 -12.09 6.74 6.70
CA ALA A 26 -12.57 7.53 7.84
C ALA A 26 -14.10 7.43 8.05
N ASN A 27 -14.71 6.35 7.56
CA ASN A 27 -16.15 6.08 7.63
C ASN A 27 -16.38 4.58 7.81
N ARG A 28 -17.20 4.19 8.81
CA ARG A 28 -17.40 2.79 9.16
C ARG A 28 -18.08 1.98 8.06
N GLU A 29 -19.16 2.51 7.49
CA GLU A 29 -19.92 1.85 6.42
C GLU A 29 -19.04 1.61 5.18
N LYS A 30 -18.33 2.66 4.74
CA LYS A 30 -17.37 2.55 3.64
C LYS A 30 -16.21 1.59 3.94
N ALA A 31 -15.79 1.50 5.19
CA ALA A 31 -14.74 0.57 5.60
C ALA A 31 -15.23 -0.88 5.57
N GLU A 32 -16.47 -1.13 6.00
CA GLU A 32 -17.12 -2.44 5.93
C GLU A 32 -17.28 -2.89 4.47
N ASP A 33 -17.77 -2.01 3.59
CA ASP A 33 -17.90 -2.28 2.16
C ASP A 33 -16.53 -2.56 1.51
N LEU A 34 -15.53 -1.73 1.80
CA LEU A 34 -14.18 -1.92 1.28
C LEU A 34 -13.56 -3.23 1.75
N LEU A 35 -13.78 -3.62 3.00
CA LEU A 35 -13.36 -4.91 3.53
C LEU A 35 -13.99 -6.06 2.75
N GLN A 36 -15.32 -6.05 2.60
CA GLN A 36 -16.04 -7.12 1.88
C GLN A 36 -15.58 -7.24 0.43
N ASP A 37 -15.44 -6.13 -0.27
CA ASP A 37 -14.92 -6.11 -1.65
C ASP A 37 -13.49 -6.66 -1.73
N THR A 38 -12.67 -6.34 -0.73
CA THR A 38 -11.29 -6.85 -0.65
C THR A 38 -11.26 -8.35 -0.44
N LEU A 39 -12.07 -8.87 0.49
CA LEU A 39 -12.17 -10.30 0.77
C LEU A 39 -12.67 -11.08 -0.46
N LEU A 40 -13.71 -10.56 -1.14
CA LEU A 40 -14.23 -11.15 -2.36
C LEU A 40 -13.16 -11.21 -3.46
N LYS A 41 -12.45 -10.11 -3.71
CA LYS A 41 -11.35 -10.05 -4.70
C LYS A 41 -10.19 -10.97 -4.33
N ALA A 42 -9.84 -11.04 -3.05
CA ALA A 42 -8.81 -11.96 -2.59
C ALA A 42 -9.18 -13.43 -2.87
N MET A 43 -10.44 -13.81 -2.63
CA MET A 43 -10.95 -15.15 -2.95
C MET A 43 -10.94 -15.43 -4.45
N LEU A 44 -11.38 -14.49 -5.28
CA LEU A 44 -11.37 -14.61 -6.75
C LEU A 44 -9.96 -14.74 -7.33
N HIS A 45 -8.98 -14.13 -6.68
CA HIS A 45 -7.58 -14.10 -7.13
C HIS A 45 -6.64 -14.97 -6.30
N LYS A 46 -7.16 -15.90 -5.49
CA LYS A 46 -6.36 -16.74 -4.60
C LYS A 46 -5.24 -17.51 -5.30
N GLU A 47 -5.48 -17.93 -6.54
CA GLU A 47 -4.49 -18.65 -7.36
C GLU A 47 -3.30 -17.77 -7.78
N SER A 48 -3.46 -16.45 -7.76
CA SER A 48 -2.39 -15.49 -8.05
C SER A 48 -1.50 -15.17 -6.85
N TYR A 49 -1.90 -15.61 -5.66
CA TYR A 49 -1.11 -15.40 -4.45
C TYR A 49 0.08 -16.37 -4.40
N ASN A 50 1.28 -15.80 -4.25
CA ASN A 50 2.48 -16.59 -4.03
C ASN A 50 2.70 -16.83 -2.53
N LYS A 51 2.61 -18.09 -2.09
CA LYS A 51 2.74 -18.51 -0.68
C LYS A 51 4.05 -18.08 0.00
N ASN A 52 5.07 -17.72 -0.76
CA ASN A 52 6.36 -17.25 -0.26
C ASN A 52 6.42 -15.73 -0.08
N THR A 53 5.29 -15.03 -0.19
CA THR A 53 5.21 -13.58 -0.04
C THR A 53 4.39 -13.18 1.19
N ASN A 54 4.44 -11.89 1.55
CA ASN A 54 3.67 -11.37 2.67
C ASN A 54 2.17 -11.34 2.35
N PHE A 55 1.40 -12.25 2.95
CA PHE A 55 -0.04 -12.39 2.74
C PHE A 55 -0.82 -11.11 3.08
N LYS A 56 -0.53 -10.50 4.24
CA LYS A 56 -1.17 -9.23 4.64
C LYS A 56 -0.84 -8.10 3.67
N GLY A 57 0.42 -8.01 3.24
CA GLY A 57 0.85 -7.02 2.26
C GLY A 57 0.12 -7.17 0.92
N TRP A 58 -0.09 -8.41 0.46
CA TRP A 58 -0.86 -8.69 -0.75
C TRP A 58 -2.32 -8.25 -0.61
N LEU A 59 -2.96 -8.52 0.53
CA LEU A 59 -4.33 -8.08 0.83
C LEU A 59 -4.45 -6.55 0.91
N PHE A 60 -3.48 -5.87 1.52
CA PHE A 60 -3.45 -4.41 1.56
C PHE A 60 -3.33 -3.78 0.17
N ILE A 61 -2.59 -4.39 -0.74
CA ILE A 61 -2.52 -3.95 -2.15
C ILE A 61 -3.88 -4.10 -2.83
N ILE A 62 -4.58 -5.24 -2.64
CA ILE A 62 -5.92 -5.44 -3.18
C ILE A 62 -6.88 -4.39 -2.63
N MET A 63 -6.89 -4.16 -1.33
CA MET A 63 -7.76 -3.18 -0.67
C MET A 63 -7.53 -1.77 -1.21
N ARG A 64 -6.27 -1.35 -1.26
CA ARG A 64 -5.89 -0.04 -1.77
C ARG A 64 -6.31 0.14 -3.23
N ASN A 65 -6.04 -0.84 -4.08
CA ASN A 65 -6.43 -0.79 -5.49
C ASN A 65 -7.95 -0.77 -5.66
N THR A 66 -8.69 -1.47 -4.80
CA THR A 66 -10.16 -1.46 -4.79
C THR A 66 -10.69 -0.06 -4.48
N LEU A 67 -10.15 0.58 -3.45
CA LEU A 67 -10.52 1.94 -3.06
C LEU A 67 -10.23 2.95 -4.19
N ILE A 68 -9.01 2.89 -4.77
CA ILE A 68 -8.61 3.78 -5.87
C ILE A 68 -9.53 3.62 -7.08
N ASN A 69 -9.86 2.38 -7.45
CA ASN A 69 -10.74 2.11 -8.58
C ASN A 69 -12.18 2.58 -8.31
N GLY A 70 -12.67 2.46 -7.06
CA GLY A 70 -13.96 3.00 -6.64
C GLY A 70 -14.03 4.52 -6.84
N TYR A 71 -13.06 5.26 -6.33
CA TYR A 71 -13.01 6.72 -6.51
C TYR A 71 -12.91 7.15 -7.99
N ARG A 72 -12.19 6.41 -8.81
CA ARG A 72 -12.09 6.68 -10.24
C ARG A 72 -13.41 6.44 -10.97
N ALA A 73 -14.17 5.41 -10.59
CA ALA A 73 -15.47 5.10 -11.16
C ALA A 73 -16.52 6.18 -10.83
N GLU A 74 -16.42 6.81 -9.67
CA GLU A 74 -17.29 7.92 -9.22
C GLU A 74 -16.93 9.28 -9.87
N GLY A 75 -16.00 9.32 -10.83
CA GLY A 75 -15.58 10.55 -11.51
C GLY A 75 -14.71 11.48 -10.66
N GLY A 76 -14.32 11.03 -9.49
CA GLY A 76 -13.39 11.74 -8.62
C GLY A 76 -11.99 11.79 -9.22
N HIS A 77 -11.47 13.00 -9.42
CA HIS A 77 -10.01 13.13 -9.56
C HIS A 77 -9.39 12.60 -8.29
N THR A 78 -8.59 11.53 -8.42
CA THR A 78 -7.98 10.82 -7.32
C THR A 78 -7.01 11.73 -6.55
N ARG A 79 -7.53 12.62 -5.75
CA ARG A 79 -6.87 13.07 -4.54
C ARG A 79 -7.21 12.03 -3.46
N LEU A 80 -6.69 10.84 -3.63
CA LEU A 80 -6.36 10.09 -2.44
C LEU A 80 -5.35 10.98 -1.72
N TYR A 81 -5.84 11.68 -0.71
CA TYR A 81 -5.02 12.22 0.35
C TYR A 81 -4.43 11.02 1.12
N ILE A 82 -3.58 10.25 0.48
CA ILE A 82 -2.41 9.77 1.15
C ILE A 82 -1.61 11.07 1.25
N SER A 83 -1.93 11.79 2.32
CA SER A 83 -1.33 13.06 2.61
C SER A 83 0.17 12.88 2.44
N SER A 84 0.78 13.65 1.56
CA SER A 84 2.23 13.86 1.54
C SER A 84 2.71 14.58 2.83
N ASP A 85 1.79 14.75 3.79
CA ASP A 85 2.07 15.27 5.12
C ASP A 85 2.68 14.14 5.97
N PRO A 86 3.99 14.21 6.30
CA PRO A 86 4.62 13.26 7.20
C PRO A 86 3.88 13.14 8.55
N ALA A 87 3.13 14.19 8.96
CA ALA A 87 2.31 14.19 10.15
C ALA A 87 1.06 13.29 10.02
N TYR A 88 0.55 13.02 8.82
CA TYR A 88 -0.54 12.08 8.59
C TYR A 88 -0.12 10.64 8.89
N TYR A 89 1.05 10.23 8.39
CA TYR A 89 1.62 8.91 8.70
C TYR A 89 2.00 8.80 10.18
N SER A 90 2.48 9.87 10.79
CA SER A 90 2.79 9.93 12.22
C SER A 90 1.53 9.74 13.08
N ARG A 91 0.39 10.37 12.73
CA ARG A 91 -0.89 10.18 13.44
C ARG A 91 -1.45 8.77 13.29
N ILE A 92 -1.38 8.20 12.08
CA ILE A 92 -1.82 6.81 11.84
C ILE A 92 -0.97 5.82 12.66
N MET A 93 0.30 6.14 12.89
CA MET A 93 1.21 5.33 13.69
C MET A 93 1.07 5.58 15.20
N ASP A 94 0.74 6.80 15.63
CA ASP A 94 0.53 7.12 17.04
C ASP A 94 -0.72 6.44 17.64
N GLU A 95 -1.78 6.25 16.84
CA GLU A 95 -2.98 5.52 17.28
C GLU A 95 -2.80 3.99 17.35
N SER A 96 -1.72 3.44 16.79
CA SER A 96 -1.40 2.01 16.85
C SER A 96 -0.40 1.65 17.97
N ARG A 97 -0.20 2.54 18.92
CA ARG A 97 0.83 2.49 19.99
C ARG A 97 0.58 1.51 21.14
N THR A 98 0.11 0.30 20.87
CA THR A 98 -0.04 -0.71 21.94
C THR A 98 0.96 -1.88 21.89
N GLU A 99 1.95 -1.86 20.96
CA GLU A 99 3.06 -2.84 20.96
C GLU A 99 4.37 -2.15 20.53
N GLU A 100 5.17 -1.70 21.49
CA GLU A 100 5.91 -0.43 21.34
C GLU A 100 7.42 -0.48 21.09
N VAL A 101 8.09 -1.62 21.01
CA VAL A 101 9.57 -1.56 21.01
C VAL A 101 10.17 -1.85 19.62
N ASP A 102 9.61 -2.73 18.84
CA ASP A 102 10.16 -3.08 17.53
C ASP A 102 9.77 -2.11 16.40
N LYS A 103 8.63 -1.42 16.54
CA LYS A 103 8.08 -0.53 15.48
C LYS A 103 8.88 0.75 15.23
N ASN A 104 9.56 1.29 16.24
CA ASN A 104 10.37 2.51 16.07
C ASN A 104 11.65 2.25 15.26
N TYR A 105 12.25 1.08 15.44
CA TYR A 105 13.42 0.67 14.66
C TYR A 105 13.07 0.48 13.18
N ASP A 106 11.95 -0.15 12.90
CA ASP A 106 11.46 -0.37 11.54
C ASP A 106 11.15 0.94 10.82
N LEU A 107 10.60 1.93 11.51
CA LEU A 107 10.28 3.24 10.94
C LEU A 107 11.54 4.04 10.59
N GLU A 108 12.54 4.01 11.44
CA GLU A 108 13.81 4.68 11.18
C GLU A 108 14.54 4.01 10.03
N LYS A 109 14.52 2.69 9.97
CA LYS A 109 15.04 1.90 8.85
C LYS A 109 14.36 2.28 7.53
N ILE A 110 13.03 2.38 7.52
CA ILE A 110 12.24 2.82 6.35
C ILE A 110 12.61 4.24 5.94
N ARG A 111 12.68 5.19 6.88
CA ARG A 111 13.07 6.58 6.59
C ARG A 111 14.47 6.67 5.97
N ASN A 112 15.42 5.92 6.51
CA ASN A 112 16.78 5.88 6.00
C ASN A 112 16.85 5.23 4.61
N ALA A 113 16.08 4.17 4.38
CA ALA A 113 15.95 3.56 3.07
C ALA A 113 15.40 4.55 2.03
N ILE A 114 14.35 5.28 2.36
CA ILE A 114 13.78 6.32 1.49
C ILE A 114 14.81 7.40 1.16
N LYS A 115 15.52 7.93 2.17
CA LYS A 115 16.57 8.95 1.98
C LYS A 115 17.72 8.48 1.08
N SER A 116 17.97 7.18 1.00
CA SER A 116 19.01 6.60 0.15
C SER A 116 18.64 6.53 -1.33
N VAL A 117 17.34 6.65 -1.66
CA VAL A 117 16.84 6.61 -3.04
C VAL A 117 16.93 8.01 -3.66
N PRO A 118 17.45 8.17 -4.88
CA PRO A 118 17.43 9.47 -5.57
C PRO A 118 15.99 9.98 -5.71
N GLU A 119 15.80 11.28 -5.47
CA GLU A 119 14.49 11.94 -5.56
C GLU A 119 13.82 11.73 -6.92
N SER A 120 14.59 11.75 -8.00
CA SER A 120 14.11 11.46 -9.35
C SER A 120 13.49 10.06 -9.53
N HIS A 121 13.81 9.12 -8.68
CA HIS A 121 13.24 7.77 -8.65
C HIS A 121 12.12 7.67 -7.60
N PHE A 122 12.29 8.37 -6.48
CA PHE A 122 11.33 8.31 -5.36
C PHE A 122 10.02 9.03 -5.70
N ILE A 123 10.05 10.22 -6.29
CA ILE A 123 8.84 10.98 -6.64
C ILE A 123 7.88 10.17 -7.53
N PRO A 124 8.30 9.58 -8.66
CA PRO A 124 7.39 8.72 -9.44
C PRO A 124 6.86 7.52 -8.68
N PHE A 125 7.66 6.94 -7.79
CA PHE A 125 7.24 5.82 -6.95
C PHE A 125 6.20 6.25 -5.91
N GLU A 126 6.39 7.40 -5.27
CA GLU A 126 5.43 7.99 -4.32
C GLU A 126 4.10 8.31 -5.03
N MET A 127 4.12 8.90 -6.21
CA MET A 127 2.93 9.14 -7.02
C MET A 127 2.22 7.83 -7.37
N TYR A 128 2.97 6.78 -7.74
CA TYR A 128 2.39 5.47 -7.98
C TYR A 128 1.74 4.89 -6.72
N LEU A 129 2.38 5.00 -5.56
CA LEU A 129 1.78 4.62 -4.28
C LEU A 129 0.53 5.45 -3.96
N SER A 130 0.46 6.68 -4.38
CA SER A 130 -0.71 7.57 -4.25
C SER A 130 -1.82 7.26 -5.26
N GLY A 131 -1.65 6.23 -6.11
CA GLY A 131 -2.68 5.73 -7.01
C GLY A 131 -2.65 6.29 -8.42
N PHE A 132 -1.66 7.12 -8.78
CA PHE A 132 -1.51 7.58 -10.16
C PHE A 132 -1.11 6.44 -11.09
N LYS A 133 -1.67 6.42 -12.30
CA LYS A 133 -1.22 5.53 -13.37
C LYS A 133 0.11 6.02 -13.94
N TYR A 134 0.90 5.10 -14.48
CA TYR A 134 2.21 5.46 -15.09
C TYR A 134 2.11 6.56 -16.15
N ARG A 135 1.03 6.59 -16.94
CA ARG A 135 0.79 7.65 -17.93
C ARG A 135 0.56 9.00 -17.27
N GLU A 136 -0.26 9.04 -16.21
CA GLU A 136 -0.54 10.26 -15.44
C GLU A 136 0.74 10.81 -14.78
N ILE A 137 1.61 9.91 -14.28
CA ILE A 137 2.90 10.27 -13.71
C ILE A 137 3.80 10.86 -14.81
N ALA A 138 3.87 10.23 -15.98
CA ALA A 138 4.65 10.69 -17.12
C ALA A 138 4.23 12.09 -17.56
N GLU A 139 2.93 12.32 -17.70
CA GLU A 139 2.37 13.63 -18.07
C GLU A 139 2.68 14.71 -17.04
N ARG A 140 2.54 14.42 -15.75
CA ARG A 140 2.77 15.38 -14.66
C ARG A 140 4.24 15.72 -14.45
N THR A 141 5.11 14.75 -14.68
CA THR A 141 6.57 14.92 -14.49
C THR A 141 7.31 15.36 -15.74
N GLY A 142 6.66 15.33 -16.91
CA GLY A 142 7.29 15.63 -18.19
C GLY A 142 8.32 14.58 -18.62
N VAL A 143 8.26 13.36 -18.06
CA VAL A 143 9.21 12.28 -18.29
C VAL A 143 8.55 11.17 -19.10
N SER A 144 9.29 10.52 -20.00
CA SER A 144 8.75 9.44 -20.83
C SER A 144 8.18 8.29 -20.00
N LEU A 145 7.13 7.63 -20.52
CA LEU A 145 6.51 6.48 -19.86
C LEU A 145 7.49 5.34 -19.55
N GLY A 146 8.42 5.08 -20.48
CA GLY A 146 9.47 4.07 -20.29
C GLY A 146 10.40 4.41 -19.12
N THR A 147 10.80 5.69 -19.01
CA THR A 147 11.62 6.17 -17.90
C THR A 147 10.88 6.10 -16.57
N ILE A 148 9.59 6.44 -16.53
CA ILE A 148 8.76 6.30 -15.30
C ILE A 148 8.71 4.84 -14.83
N LYS A 149 8.45 3.90 -15.74
CA LYS A 149 8.46 2.46 -15.42
C LYS A 149 9.81 2.02 -14.84
N SER A 150 10.90 2.43 -15.47
CA SER A 150 12.26 2.11 -15.04
C SER A 150 12.58 2.70 -13.66
N ARG A 151 12.28 3.97 -13.44
CA ARG A 151 12.51 4.65 -12.15
C ARG A 151 11.74 4.00 -11.00
N ILE A 152 10.47 3.69 -11.21
CA ILE A 152 9.64 3.00 -10.21
C ILE A 152 10.19 1.59 -9.93
N PHE A 153 10.59 0.86 -10.96
CA PHE A 153 11.20 -0.47 -10.80
C PHE A 153 12.49 -0.40 -9.97
N HIS A 154 13.41 0.50 -10.29
CA HIS A 154 14.67 0.64 -9.56
C HIS A 154 14.48 1.13 -8.13
N CYS A 155 13.56 2.07 -7.90
CA CYS A 155 13.19 2.51 -6.55
C CYS A 155 12.70 1.32 -5.70
N ARG A 156 11.74 0.56 -6.21
CA ARG A 156 11.19 -0.62 -5.53
C ARG A 156 12.27 -1.67 -5.24
N LYS A 157 13.12 -1.96 -6.22
CA LYS A 157 14.23 -2.92 -6.07
C LYS A 157 15.20 -2.49 -4.97
N LYS A 158 15.59 -1.22 -4.95
CA LYS A 158 16.51 -0.67 -3.95
C LYS A 158 15.90 -0.69 -2.55
N LEU A 159 14.66 -0.23 -2.41
CA LEU A 159 13.96 -0.25 -1.11
C LEU A 159 13.80 -1.68 -0.60
N LYS A 160 13.43 -2.62 -1.46
CA LYS A 160 13.29 -4.03 -1.10
C LYS A 160 14.62 -4.62 -0.61
N ALA A 161 15.74 -4.30 -1.24
CA ALA A 161 17.05 -4.79 -0.83
C ALA A 161 17.43 -4.27 0.57
N ILE A 162 17.24 -2.97 0.84
CA ILE A 162 17.58 -2.35 2.13
C ILE A 162 16.66 -2.85 3.27
N LEU A 163 15.38 -3.06 2.99
CA LEU A 163 14.41 -3.46 4.01
C LEU A 163 14.40 -4.97 4.28
N ALA A 164 15.04 -5.78 3.42
CA ALA A 164 15.17 -7.22 3.60
C ALA A 164 16.39 -7.61 4.48
N GLU A 165 17.34 -6.70 4.70
CA GLU A 165 18.46 -6.86 5.64
C GLU A 165 18.02 -6.57 7.09
#